data_28c6244b4776ba142d8b51d47d082ee4
#
_entry.id   28c6244b4776ba142d8b51d47d082ee4
#
_cell.length_a   1.000
_cell.length_b   1.000
_cell.length_c   1.000
_cell.angle_alpha   90.00
_cell.angle_beta   90.00
_cell.angle_gamma   90.00
#
_symmetry.space_group_name_H-M   'P 1'
#
loop_
_entity.id
_entity.type
_entity.pdbx_description
1 polymer ?
#
loop_
_entity_poly.entity_id
_entity_poly.type
_entity_poly.pdbx_seq_one_letter_code
_entity_poly.pdbx_strand_id
1 'polypeptide(L)'
;MNPFMKTLKKIAAAYNGVSLILRIAIGLVVGVILALVCPGATWLKELGNLFVGALKGIAPVLVFVIVASALAQGSSKLDRRFGTVMWLYMLTTFVAAALSVVTSMLFPQMLLLPEAAEAEVIPQGLGEVMHTLLSNIVSNPISAIMNGNYIGILMWGCLFGVAMKKLGADSTKVFLSNTADAVSTIVRWIINLAPFGIMGLVFTNVVSNGLAIFT
;
A
#
# COMPACT_ATOMS: atom_id res chain seq x y z
N MET A 1 -13.96 5.68 -38.17
CA MET A 1 -13.82 5.36 -36.72
C MET A 1 -15.03 4.54 -36.31
N ASN A 2 -14.79 3.27 -35.91
CA ASN A 2 -15.82 2.25 -35.68
C ASN A 2 -16.82 2.71 -34.61
N PRO A 3 -18.16 2.54 -34.78
CA PRO A 3 -19.18 2.98 -33.79
C PRO A 3 -18.94 2.35 -32.43
N PHE A 4 -18.42 1.14 -32.37
CA PHE A 4 -18.01 0.44 -31.13
C PHE A 4 -16.93 1.20 -30.34
N MET A 5 -15.93 1.78 -31.02
CA MET A 5 -14.90 2.61 -30.36
C MET A 5 -15.44 3.93 -29.83
N LYS A 6 -16.47 4.53 -30.45
CA LYS A 6 -17.13 5.73 -29.93
C LYS A 6 -17.90 5.43 -28.64
N THR A 7 -18.58 4.29 -28.58
CA THR A 7 -19.32 3.87 -27.38
C THR A 7 -18.37 3.54 -26.23
N LEU A 8 -17.28 2.82 -26.49
CA LEU A 8 -16.24 2.55 -25.48
C LEU A 8 -15.60 3.83 -24.93
N LYS A 9 -15.30 4.81 -25.78
CA LYS A 9 -14.78 6.12 -25.34
C LYS A 9 -15.78 6.89 -24.49
N LYS A 10 -17.07 6.85 -24.80
CA LYS A 10 -18.13 7.48 -23.99
C LYS A 10 -18.25 6.80 -22.62
N ILE A 11 -18.23 5.47 -22.57
CA ILE A 11 -18.28 4.71 -21.30
C ILE A 11 -17.03 4.99 -20.46
N ALA A 12 -15.85 4.99 -21.07
CA ALA A 12 -14.60 5.31 -20.39
C ALA A 12 -14.57 6.78 -19.89
N ALA A 13 -15.10 7.72 -20.66
CA ALA A 13 -15.19 9.12 -20.26
C ALA A 13 -16.19 9.31 -19.11
N ALA A 14 -17.33 8.66 -19.14
CA ALA A 14 -18.33 8.67 -18.06
C ALA A 14 -17.75 8.01 -16.78
N TYR A 15 -17.05 6.90 -16.93
CA TYR A 15 -16.37 6.21 -15.82
C TYR A 15 -15.28 7.09 -15.19
N ASN A 16 -14.46 7.79 -16.00
CA ASN A 16 -13.40 8.67 -15.51
C ASN A 16 -13.94 10.00 -14.94
N GLY A 17 -15.16 10.39 -15.24
CA GLY A 17 -15.83 11.56 -14.66
C GLY A 17 -16.30 11.34 -13.21
N VAL A 18 -16.37 10.10 -12.76
CA VAL A 18 -16.76 9.75 -11.38
C VAL A 18 -15.53 9.71 -10.48
N SER A 19 -15.62 10.24 -9.26
CA SER A 19 -14.51 10.18 -8.30
C SER A 19 -14.11 8.74 -8.00
N LEU A 20 -12.81 8.49 -7.81
CA LEU A 20 -12.29 7.16 -7.51
C LEU A 20 -12.97 6.53 -6.28
N ILE A 21 -13.22 7.35 -5.25
CA ILE A 21 -13.87 6.91 -4.00
C ILE A 21 -15.28 6.36 -4.29
N LEU A 22 -16.06 7.06 -5.12
CA LEU A 22 -17.41 6.61 -5.46
C LEU A 22 -17.37 5.32 -6.30
N ARG A 23 -16.39 5.17 -7.20
CA ARG A 23 -16.18 3.92 -7.96
C ARG A 23 -15.84 2.75 -7.04
N ILE A 24 -15.00 2.98 -6.02
CA ILE A 24 -14.65 1.97 -5.01
C ILE A 24 -15.90 1.59 -4.19
N ALA A 25 -16.70 2.56 -3.76
CA ALA A 25 -17.94 2.31 -3.03
C ALA A 25 -18.94 1.47 -3.86
N ILE A 26 -19.09 1.79 -5.14
CA ILE A 26 -19.89 0.98 -6.07
C ILE A 26 -19.32 -0.44 -6.19
N GLY A 27 -18.01 -0.57 -6.37
CA GLY A 27 -17.33 -1.88 -6.42
C GLY A 27 -17.57 -2.73 -5.18
N LEU A 28 -17.52 -2.11 -4.00
CA LEU A 28 -17.81 -2.77 -2.72
C LEU A 28 -19.25 -3.31 -2.69
N VAL A 29 -20.25 -2.46 -2.99
CA VAL A 29 -21.67 -2.87 -3.01
C VAL A 29 -21.90 -3.98 -4.02
N VAL A 30 -21.35 -3.87 -5.22
CA VAL A 30 -21.44 -4.91 -6.26
C VAL A 30 -20.79 -6.20 -5.79
N GLY A 31 -19.62 -6.13 -5.12
CA GLY A 31 -18.95 -7.30 -4.55
C GLY A 31 -19.80 -8.06 -3.54
N VAL A 32 -20.48 -7.35 -2.64
CA VAL A 32 -21.43 -7.96 -1.68
C VAL A 32 -22.60 -8.63 -2.41
N ILE A 33 -23.23 -7.91 -3.35
CA ILE A 33 -24.37 -8.45 -4.11
C ILE A 33 -23.96 -9.72 -4.88
N LEU A 34 -22.81 -9.70 -5.57
CA LEU A 34 -22.33 -10.87 -6.32
C LEU A 34 -22.00 -12.05 -5.41
N ALA A 35 -21.46 -11.80 -4.21
CA ALA A 35 -21.20 -12.85 -3.23
C ALA A 35 -22.49 -13.57 -2.76
N LEU A 36 -23.59 -12.83 -2.64
CA LEU A 36 -24.89 -13.38 -2.23
C LEU A 36 -25.62 -14.10 -3.38
N VAL A 37 -25.54 -13.56 -4.60
CA VAL A 37 -26.29 -14.09 -5.76
C VAL A 37 -25.52 -15.22 -6.47
N CYS A 38 -24.20 -15.08 -6.60
CA CYS A 38 -23.35 -16.00 -7.36
C CYS A 38 -22.09 -16.39 -6.58
N PRO A 39 -22.18 -17.10 -5.44
CA PRO A 39 -21.02 -17.46 -4.63
C PRO A 39 -19.97 -18.33 -5.36
N GLY A 40 -20.38 -19.01 -6.44
CA GLY A 40 -19.51 -19.83 -7.28
C GLY A 40 -18.60 -19.06 -8.27
N ALA A 41 -18.68 -17.73 -8.34
CA ALA A 41 -17.89 -16.92 -9.27
C ALA A 41 -16.43 -16.73 -8.80
N THR A 42 -15.67 -17.82 -8.69
CA THR A 42 -14.31 -17.86 -8.14
C THR A 42 -13.32 -16.94 -8.87
N TRP A 43 -13.54 -16.61 -10.14
CA TRP A 43 -12.71 -15.68 -10.90
C TRP A 43 -12.67 -14.27 -10.31
N LEU A 44 -13.71 -13.85 -9.57
CA LEU A 44 -13.73 -12.57 -8.86
C LEU A 44 -12.68 -12.51 -7.74
N LYS A 45 -12.42 -13.65 -7.09
CA LYS A 45 -11.36 -13.78 -6.09
C LYS A 45 -9.99 -13.45 -6.69
N GLU A 46 -9.74 -13.93 -7.91
CA GLU A 46 -8.46 -13.67 -8.59
C GLU A 46 -8.25 -12.18 -8.88
N LEU A 47 -9.31 -11.42 -9.18
CA LEU A 47 -9.18 -9.96 -9.34
C LEU A 47 -8.71 -9.27 -8.06
N GLY A 48 -9.23 -9.71 -6.91
CA GLY A 48 -8.78 -9.22 -5.60
C GLY A 48 -7.32 -9.57 -5.33
N ASN A 49 -6.95 -10.83 -5.55
CA ASN A 49 -5.59 -11.33 -5.35
C ASN A 49 -4.58 -10.62 -6.25
N LEU A 50 -4.90 -10.44 -7.54
CA LEU A 50 -4.05 -9.72 -8.50
C LEU A 50 -3.85 -8.26 -8.08
N PHE A 51 -4.89 -7.59 -7.63
CA PHE A 51 -4.81 -6.20 -7.18
C PHE A 51 -3.88 -6.06 -5.96
N VAL A 52 -4.09 -6.89 -4.92
CA VAL A 52 -3.24 -6.87 -3.72
C VAL A 52 -1.81 -7.31 -4.06
N GLY A 53 -1.65 -8.33 -4.90
CA GLY A 53 -0.35 -8.79 -5.36
C GLY A 53 0.42 -7.69 -6.10
N ALA A 54 -0.26 -6.95 -6.99
CA ALA A 54 0.36 -5.83 -7.71
C ALA A 54 0.79 -4.70 -6.75
N LEU A 55 -0.04 -4.35 -5.76
CA LEU A 55 0.33 -3.35 -4.74
C LEU A 55 1.50 -3.81 -3.89
N LYS A 56 1.46 -5.05 -3.39
CA LYS A 56 2.55 -5.63 -2.59
C LYS A 56 3.86 -5.72 -3.39
N GLY A 57 3.78 -6.08 -4.67
CA GLY A 57 4.96 -6.21 -5.52
C GLY A 57 5.65 -4.89 -5.84
N ILE A 58 4.89 -3.80 -6.06
CA ILE A 58 5.48 -2.49 -6.42
C ILE A 58 5.93 -1.68 -5.19
N ALA A 59 5.32 -1.91 -4.02
CA ALA A 59 5.53 -1.09 -2.83
C ALA A 59 7.01 -1.05 -2.37
N PRO A 60 7.78 -2.14 -2.32
CA PRO A 60 9.19 -2.12 -1.94
C PRO A 60 10.04 -1.24 -2.86
N VAL A 61 9.83 -1.36 -4.17
CA VAL A 61 10.55 -0.57 -5.18
C VAL A 61 10.18 0.90 -5.09
N LEU A 62 8.88 1.20 -4.92
CA LEU A 62 8.37 2.55 -4.74
C LEU A 62 9.05 3.25 -3.55
N VAL A 63 9.06 2.59 -2.39
CA VAL A 63 9.63 3.16 -1.15
C VAL A 63 11.12 3.43 -1.34
N PHE A 64 11.88 2.46 -1.88
CA PHE A 64 13.30 2.63 -2.13
C PHE A 64 13.58 3.84 -3.04
N VAL A 65 12.92 3.90 -4.20
CA VAL A 65 13.20 4.94 -5.21
C VAL A 65 12.76 6.32 -4.75
N ILE A 66 11.60 6.44 -4.08
CA ILE A 66 11.13 7.73 -3.56
C ILE A 66 12.08 8.26 -2.48
N VAL A 67 12.49 7.42 -1.52
CA VAL A 67 13.39 7.84 -0.45
C VAL A 67 14.77 8.22 -1.00
N ALA A 68 15.31 7.39 -1.88
CA ALA A 68 16.58 7.66 -2.52
C ALA A 68 16.55 8.97 -3.34
N SER A 69 15.50 9.18 -4.13
CA SER A 69 15.31 10.38 -4.94
C SER A 69 15.13 11.63 -4.07
N ALA A 70 14.28 11.56 -3.05
CA ALA A 70 14.03 12.69 -2.15
C ALA A 70 15.32 13.15 -1.43
N LEU A 71 16.13 12.20 -0.95
CA LEU A 71 17.40 12.52 -0.28
C LEU A 71 18.47 13.00 -1.25
N ALA A 72 18.55 12.44 -2.46
CA ALA A 72 19.51 12.87 -3.48
C ALA A 72 19.27 14.33 -3.90
N GLN A 73 18.02 14.77 -3.93
CA GLN A 73 17.62 16.12 -4.33
C GLN A 73 17.46 17.08 -3.14
N GLY A 74 17.38 16.55 -1.93
CA GLY A 74 17.12 17.33 -0.73
C GLY A 74 18.11 18.46 -0.54
N SER A 75 17.62 19.68 -0.26
CA SER A 75 18.47 20.80 0.14
C SER A 75 19.13 20.49 1.49
N SER A 76 20.35 21.03 1.69
CA SER A 76 21.11 20.78 2.93
C SER A 76 20.50 21.47 4.16
N LYS A 77 19.51 22.30 3.96
CA LYS A 77 18.82 23.02 5.05
C LYS A 77 17.56 22.24 5.42
N LEU A 78 17.57 21.62 6.60
CA LEU A 78 16.33 21.18 7.24
C LEU A 78 15.45 22.43 7.42
N ASP A 79 14.38 22.50 6.66
CA ASP A 79 13.41 23.57 6.82
C ASP A 79 12.76 23.43 8.22
N ARG A 80 12.54 24.56 8.90
CA ARG A 80 11.86 24.62 10.22
C ARG A 80 10.51 23.86 10.21
N ARG A 81 9.91 23.72 9.03
CA ARG A 81 8.68 22.94 8.81
C ARG A 81 8.85 21.45 9.02
N PHE A 82 10.06 20.90 8.89
CA PHE A 82 10.32 19.47 9.07
C PHE A 82 9.96 19.01 10.49
N GLY A 83 10.37 19.78 11.50
CA GLY A 83 10.01 19.50 12.90
C GLY A 83 8.50 19.48 13.13
N THR A 84 7.77 20.44 12.54
CA THR A 84 6.31 20.50 12.61
C THR A 84 5.63 19.27 11.97
N VAL A 85 6.13 18.84 10.80
CA VAL A 85 5.60 17.66 10.10
C VAL A 85 5.86 16.40 10.92
N MET A 86 7.07 16.23 11.48
CA MET A 86 7.40 15.09 12.34
C MET A 86 6.51 15.05 13.58
N TRP A 87 6.30 16.21 14.23
CA TRP A 87 5.45 16.28 15.40
C TRP A 87 3.99 15.96 15.09
N LEU A 88 3.45 16.50 13.99
CA LEU A 88 2.09 16.19 13.51
C LEU A 88 1.94 14.71 13.18
N TYR A 89 2.94 14.10 12.55
CA TYR A 89 2.92 12.67 12.24
C TYR A 89 2.86 11.82 13.52
N MET A 90 3.71 12.13 14.51
CA MET A 90 3.70 11.44 15.80
C MET A 90 2.35 11.60 16.51
N LEU A 91 1.81 12.83 16.54
CA LEU A 91 0.53 13.13 17.17
C LEU A 91 -0.62 12.38 16.50
N THR A 92 -0.71 12.44 15.18
CA THR A 92 -1.81 11.75 14.43
C THR A 92 -1.72 10.23 14.56
N THR A 93 -0.51 9.67 14.57
CA THR A 93 -0.30 8.23 14.80
C THR A 93 -0.74 7.83 16.20
N PHE A 94 -0.37 8.62 17.21
CA PHE A 94 -0.80 8.39 18.61
C PHE A 94 -2.32 8.46 18.74
N VAL A 95 -2.95 9.49 18.17
CA VAL A 95 -4.41 9.66 18.18
C VAL A 95 -5.10 8.51 17.48
N ALA A 96 -4.60 8.08 16.33
CA ALA A 96 -5.15 6.94 15.58
C ALA A 96 -5.05 5.63 16.39
N ALA A 97 -3.91 5.39 17.03
CA ALA A 97 -3.72 4.22 17.91
C ALA A 97 -4.66 4.26 19.12
N ALA A 98 -4.80 5.41 19.77
CA ALA A 98 -5.72 5.58 20.91
C ALA A 98 -7.18 5.34 20.50
N LEU A 99 -7.60 5.91 19.36
CA LEU A 99 -8.95 5.67 18.82
C LEU A 99 -9.18 4.20 18.49
N SER A 100 -8.19 3.52 17.91
CA SER A 100 -8.28 2.08 17.60
C SER A 100 -8.50 1.24 18.86
N VAL A 101 -7.73 1.52 19.93
CA VAL A 101 -7.88 0.83 21.23
C VAL A 101 -9.25 1.10 21.84
N VAL A 102 -9.69 2.36 21.86
CA VAL A 102 -11.01 2.75 22.40
C VAL A 102 -12.13 2.06 21.62
N THR A 103 -12.06 2.06 20.29
CA THR A 103 -13.07 1.42 19.44
C THR A 103 -13.11 -0.10 19.66
N SER A 104 -11.95 -0.75 19.76
CA SER A 104 -11.85 -2.19 20.06
C SER A 104 -12.41 -2.54 21.45
N MET A 105 -12.28 -1.66 22.44
CA MET A 105 -12.86 -1.87 23.77
C MET A 105 -14.38 -1.68 23.78
N LEU A 106 -14.89 -0.72 22.97
CA LEU A 106 -16.34 -0.47 22.88
C LEU A 106 -17.08 -1.53 22.05
N PHE A 107 -16.40 -2.09 21.04
CA PHE A 107 -16.95 -3.10 20.13
C PHE A 107 -16.03 -4.32 20.08
N PRO A 108 -16.03 -5.15 21.14
CA PRO A 108 -15.21 -6.36 21.14
C PRO A 108 -15.72 -7.33 20.08
N GLN A 109 -14.95 -7.53 19.01
CA GLN A 109 -15.22 -8.49 17.95
C GLN A 109 -14.38 -9.76 18.17
N MET A 110 -15.04 -10.91 18.16
CA MET A 110 -14.32 -12.18 18.10
C MET A 110 -13.86 -12.43 16.66
N LEU A 111 -12.59 -12.15 16.39
CA LEU A 111 -11.96 -12.51 15.12
C LEU A 111 -11.76 -14.03 15.09
N LEU A 112 -12.54 -14.73 14.28
CA LEU A 112 -12.24 -16.09 13.89
C LEU A 112 -11.06 -16.04 12.89
N LEU A 113 -9.85 -16.13 13.41
CA LEU A 113 -8.65 -16.26 12.58
C LEU A 113 -8.70 -17.64 11.90
N PRO A 114 -8.57 -17.72 10.56
CA PRO A 114 -8.36 -19.00 9.91
C PRO A 114 -7.12 -19.66 10.51
N GLU A 115 -7.19 -20.95 10.81
CA GLU A 115 -6.10 -21.74 11.41
C GLU A 115 -4.76 -21.74 10.62
N ALA A 116 -4.74 -21.14 9.44
CA ALA A 116 -3.59 -21.08 8.54
C ALA A 116 -2.80 -19.75 8.60
N ALA A 117 -3.10 -18.84 9.50
CA ALA A 117 -2.15 -17.78 9.81
C ALA A 117 -0.97 -18.45 10.52
N GLU A 118 0.15 -18.66 9.78
CA GLU A 118 1.43 -19.00 10.41
C GLU A 118 1.58 -18.04 11.59
N ALA A 119 1.64 -18.60 12.80
CA ALA A 119 1.75 -17.81 14.00
C ALA A 119 3.01 -16.96 13.85
N GLU A 120 2.87 -15.69 13.51
CA GLU A 120 3.97 -14.75 13.62
C GLU A 120 4.50 -14.90 15.04
N VAL A 121 5.77 -15.27 15.15
CA VAL A 121 6.43 -15.48 16.45
C VAL A 121 6.25 -14.18 17.24
N ILE A 122 5.37 -14.21 18.24
CA ILE A 122 5.14 -13.06 19.10
C ILE A 122 6.43 -12.80 19.86
N PRO A 123 7.10 -11.66 19.68
CA PRO A 123 8.37 -11.37 20.34
C PRO A 123 8.19 -11.48 21.86
N GLN A 124 9.01 -12.32 22.51
CA GLN A 124 8.90 -12.58 23.93
C GLN A 124 9.49 -11.47 24.82
N GLY A 125 10.03 -10.39 24.21
CA GLY A 125 10.56 -9.26 24.96
C GLY A 125 11.12 -8.14 24.08
N LEU A 126 11.33 -6.99 24.70
CA LEU A 126 11.87 -5.79 24.03
C LEU A 126 13.26 -6.06 23.40
N GLY A 127 14.08 -6.93 24.01
CA GLY A 127 15.39 -7.32 23.48
C GLY A 127 15.31 -8.04 22.14
N GLU A 128 14.36 -8.95 21.99
CA GLU A 128 14.14 -9.68 20.73
C GLU A 128 13.63 -8.75 19.62
N VAL A 129 12.73 -7.83 19.96
CA VAL A 129 12.26 -6.78 19.02
C VAL A 129 13.43 -5.93 18.56
N MET A 130 14.28 -5.47 19.47
CA MET A 130 15.46 -4.66 19.12
C MET A 130 16.47 -5.42 18.27
N HIS A 131 16.71 -6.70 18.58
CA HIS A 131 17.58 -7.55 17.77
C HIS A 131 17.03 -7.73 16.34
N THR A 132 15.73 -8.00 16.21
CA THR A 132 15.05 -8.13 14.90
C THR A 132 15.13 -6.85 14.11
N LEU A 133 14.88 -5.69 14.74
CA LEU A 133 15.00 -4.39 14.10
C LEU A 133 16.43 -4.14 13.59
N LEU A 134 17.44 -4.37 14.42
CA LEU A 134 18.84 -4.17 14.02
C LEU A 134 19.26 -5.11 12.90
N SER A 135 18.84 -6.38 12.95
CA SER A 135 19.11 -7.36 11.89
C SER A 135 18.45 -6.96 10.57
N ASN A 136 17.21 -6.43 10.63
CA ASN A 136 16.48 -5.96 9.46
C ASN A 136 17.15 -4.74 8.82
N ILE A 137 17.73 -3.82 9.59
CA ILE A 137 18.46 -2.65 9.10
C ILE A 137 19.65 -3.06 8.24
N VAL A 138 20.40 -4.11 8.65
CA VAL A 138 21.66 -4.54 8.02
C VAL A 138 21.43 -5.63 6.96
N SER A 139 20.16 -5.97 6.67
CA SER A 139 19.82 -7.00 5.68
C SER A 139 20.33 -6.64 4.28
N ASN A 140 20.59 -7.65 3.45
CA ASN A 140 20.99 -7.44 2.06
C ASN A 140 19.93 -6.58 1.32
N PRO A 141 20.32 -5.52 0.59
CA PRO A 141 19.37 -4.59 -0.06
C PRO A 141 18.44 -5.28 -1.05
N ILE A 142 18.93 -6.24 -1.82
CA ILE A 142 18.13 -6.98 -2.79
C ILE A 142 17.12 -7.88 -2.06
N SER A 143 17.59 -8.60 -1.04
CA SER A 143 16.73 -9.43 -0.20
C SER A 143 15.68 -8.61 0.54
N ALA A 144 16.03 -7.41 1.01
CA ALA A 144 15.09 -6.50 1.64
C ALA A 144 13.94 -6.11 0.68
N ILE A 145 14.26 -5.80 -0.57
CA ILE A 145 13.27 -5.47 -1.61
C ILE A 145 12.40 -6.70 -1.95
N MET A 146 13.02 -7.87 -2.12
CA MET A 146 12.29 -9.10 -2.48
C MET A 146 11.34 -9.57 -1.39
N ASN A 147 11.75 -9.47 -0.11
CA ASN A 147 10.99 -9.94 1.03
C ASN A 147 10.10 -8.85 1.67
N GLY A 148 10.09 -7.63 1.12
CA GLY A 148 9.32 -6.51 1.67
C GLY A 148 9.79 -6.06 3.07
N ASN A 149 11.09 -6.21 3.39
CA ASN A 149 11.65 -5.68 4.62
C ASN A 149 11.80 -4.15 4.52
N TYR A 150 10.73 -3.43 4.85
CA TYR A 150 10.68 -1.97 4.70
C TYR A 150 11.73 -1.22 5.52
N ILE A 151 12.17 -1.76 6.67
CA ILE A 151 13.21 -1.16 7.50
C ILE A 151 14.55 -1.18 6.75
N GLY A 152 14.92 -2.33 6.19
CA GLY A 152 16.10 -2.47 5.34
C GLY A 152 16.02 -1.62 4.07
N ILE A 153 14.84 -1.59 3.41
CA ILE A 153 14.61 -0.76 2.22
C ILE A 153 14.82 0.71 2.52
N LEU A 154 14.25 1.22 3.63
CA LEU A 154 14.41 2.60 4.05
C LEU A 154 15.87 2.93 4.35
N MET A 155 16.56 2.06 5.08
CA MET A 155 17.97 2.26 5.42
C MET A 155 18.84 2.34 4.15
N TRP A 156 18.72 1.38 3.25
CA TRP A 156 19.47 1.38 1.99
C TRP A 156 19.06 2.52 1.07
N GLY A 157 17.78 2.88 1.01
CA GLY A 157 17.31 4.05 0.28
C GLY A 157 17.89 5.35 0.81
N CYS A 158 18.00 5.50 2.14
CA CYS A 158 18.65 6.64 2.78
C CYS A 158 20.14 6.70 2.46
N LEU A 159 20.87 5.61 2.63
CA LEU A 159 22.30 5.55 2.35
C LEU A 159 22.60 5.86 0.88
N PHE A 160 21.86 5.23 -0.03
CA PHE A 160 22.00 5.45 -1.46
C PHE A 160 21.68 6.91 -1.83
N GLY A 161 20.56 7.46 -1.32
CA GLY A 161 20.16 8.84 -1.58
C GLY A 161 21.18 9.86 -1.10
N VAL A 162 21.75 9.68 0.10
CA VAL A 162 22.78 10.55 0.66
C VAL A 162 24.09 10.44 -0.14
N ALA A 163 24.48 9.23 -0.56
CA ALA A 163 25.65 9.04 -1.41
C ALA A 163 25.46 9.73 -2.78
N MET A 164 24.30 9.56 -3.40
CA MET A 164 23.97 10.22 -4.67
C MET A 164 23.89 11.73 -4.57
N LYS A 165 23.47 12.28 -3.42
CA LYS A 165 23.50 13.72 -3.17
C LYS A 165 24.93 14.29 -3.25
N LYS A 166 25.93 13.55 -2.74
CA LYS A 166 27.32 13.99 -2.68
C LYS A 166 28.06 13.74 -3.99
N LEU A 167 27.83 12.60 -4.63
CA LEU A 167 28.62 12.09 -5.75
C LEU A 167 27.91 12.22 -7.10
N GLY A 168 26.59 12.26 -7.11
CA GLY A 168 25.81 12.25 -8.33
C GLY A 168 25.85 13.58 -9.07
N ALA A 169 26.06 13.52 -10.38
CA ALA A 169 25.87 14.66 -11.27
C ALA A 169 24.39 15.07 -11.29
N ASP A 170 24.08 16.30 -11.67
CA ASP A 170 22.70 16.79 -11.70
C ASP A 170 21.80 15.99 -12.66
N SER A 171 22.36 15.53 -13.79
CA SER A 171 21.67 14.62 -14.72
C SER A 171 21.25 13.31 -14.05
N THR A 172 22.09 12.75 -13.18
CA THR A 172 21.79 11.51 -12.45
C THR A 172 20.72 11.74 -11.39
N LYS A 173 20.70 12.87 -10.72
CA LYS A 173 19.64 13.26 -9.78
C LYS A 173 18.31 13.43 -10.48
N VAL A 174 18.29 14.06 -11.66
CA VAL A 174 17.10 14.18 -12.50
C VAL A 174 16.61 12.80 -12.96
N PHE A 175 17.51 11.91 -13.38
CA PHE A 175 17.15 10.53 -13.74
C PHE A 175 16.48 9.80 -12.56
N LEU A 176 17.01 9.94 -11.36
CA LEU A 176 16.45 9.33 -10.15
C LEU A 176 15.06 9.88 -9.83
N SER A 177 14.84 11.19 -10.01
CA SER A 177 13.52 11.82 -9.90
C SER A 177 12.53 11.25 -10.90
N ASN A 178 12.92 11.22 -12.16
CA ASN A 178 12.07 10.68 -13.23
C ASN A 178 11.71 9.22 -12.98
N THR A 179 12.65 8.44 -12.42
CA THR A 179 12.38 7.04 -12.04
C THR A 179 11.37 6.96 -10.90
N ALA A 180 11.45 7.82 -9.89
CA ALA A 180 10.47 7.90 -8.81
C ALA A 180 9.08 8.28 -9.34
N ASP A 181 9.00 9.23 -10.26
CA ASP A 181 7.76 9.65 -10.91
C ASP A 181 7.15 8.53 -11.77
N ALA A 182 8.00 7.79 -12.50
CA ALA A 182 7.57 6.66 -13.30
C ALA A 182 6.97 5.55 -12.42
N VAL A 183 7.64 5.15 -11.34
CA VAL A 183 7.14 4.14 -10.39
C VAL A 183 5.86 4.63 -9.71
N SER A 184 5.81 5.90 -9.30
CA SER A 184 4.60 6.51 -8.74
C SER A 184 3.42 6.49 -9.74
N THR A 185 3.69 6.66 -11.02
CA THR A 185 2.69 6.59 -12.07
C THR A 185 2.15 5.16 -12.24
N ILE A 186 3.02 4.14 -12.18
CA ILE A 186 2.60 2.73 -12.18
C ILE A 186 1.66 2.45 -11.00
N VAL A 187 2.01 2.94 -9.81
CA VAL A 187 1.14 2.79 -8.63
C VAL A 187 -0.22 3.44 -8.84
N ARG A 188 -0.28 4.63 -9.44
CA ARG A 188 -1.55 5.28 -9.79
C ARG A 188 -2.39 4.44 -10.76
N TRP A 189 -1.76 3.78 -11.72
CA TRP A 189 -2.48 2.86 -12.63
C TRP A 189 -3.07 1.68 -11.87
N ILE A 190 -2.29 1.08 -10.96
CA ILE A 190 -2.79 -0.01 -10.11
C ILE A 190 -3.96 0.47 -9.23
N ILE A 191 -3.84 1.66 -8.61
CA ILE A 191 -4.90 2.25 -7.78
C ILE A 191 -6.17 2.52 -8.60
N ASN A 192 -6.07 2.85 -9.89
CA ASN A 192 -7.24 3.00 -10.75
C ASN A 192 -8.01 1.68 -10.98
N LEU A 193 -7.37 0.53 -10.75
CA LEU A 193 -8.02 -0.78 -10.77
C LEU A 193 -8.65 -1.16 -9.41
N ALA A 194 -8.48 -0.32 -8.38
CA ALA A 194 -9.01 -0.57 -7.03
C ALA A 194 -10.51 -0.91 -6.98
N PRO A 195 -11.41 -0.28 -7.76
CA PRO A 195 -12.83 -0.65 -7.73
C PRO A 195 -13.07 -2.13 -8.03
N PHE A 196 -12.33 -2.69 -8.98
CA PHE A 196 -12.41 -4.12 -9.35
C PHE A 196 -11.68 -5.01 -8.34
N GLY A 197 -10.52 -4.58 -7.87
CA GLY A 197 -9.75 -5.29 -6.86
C GLY A 197 -10.51 -5.40 -5.53
N ILE A 198 -11.07 -4.29 -5.06
CA ILE A 198 -11.84 -4.23 -3.81
C ILE A 198 -13.15 -5.03 -3.95
N MET A 199 -13.82 -4.96 -5.10
CA MET A 199 -14.97 -5.81 -5.40
C MET A 199 -14.63 -7.31 -5.21
N GLY A 200 -13.48 -7.77 -5.75
CA GLY A 200 -13.04 -9.16 -5.61
C GLY A 200 -12.66 -9.52 -4.17
N LEU A 201 -12.03 -8.62 -3.42
CA LEU A 201 -11.69 -8.84 -2.01
C LEU A 201 -12.94 -8.94 -1.14
N VAL A 202 -13.90 -8.04 -1.33
CA VAL A 202 -15.17 -8.05 -0.59
C VAL A 202 -15.98 -9.30 -0.93
N PHE A 203 -16.06 -9.66 -2.21
CA PHE A 203 -16.67 -10.92 -2.65
C PHE A 203 -16.07 -12.11 -1.90
N THR A 204 -14.74 -12.23 -1.87
CA THR A 204 -14.05 -13.34 -1.19
C THR A 204 -14.36 -13.37 0.30
N ASN A 205 -14.30 -12.21 0.97
CA ASN A 205 -14.58 -12.13 2.41
C ASN A 205 -16.01 -12.51 2.75
N VAL A 206 -16.99 -12.05 1.96
CA VAL A 206 -18.42 -12.39 2.19
C VAL A 206 -18.70 -13.86 1.92
N VAL A 207 -18.10 -14.45 0.87
CA VAL A 207 -18.27 -15.88 0.58
C VAL A 207 -17.64 -16.76 1.65
N SER A 208 -16.45 -16.37 2.16
CA SER A 208 -15.72 -17.17 3.15
C SER A 208 -16.26 -17.05 4.57
N ASN A 209 -16.71 -15.88 4.99
CA ASN A 209 -17.05 -15.59 6.39
C ASN A 209 -18.51 -15.15 6.59
N GLY A 210 -19.29 -15.06 5.50
CA GLY A 210 -20.66 -14.56 5.56
C GLY A 210 -20.77 -13.05 5.80
N LEU A 211 -22.00 -12.56 5.98
CA LEU A 211 -22.26 -11.14 6.28
C LEU A 211 -21.92 -10.75 7.74
N ALA A 212 -21.66 -11.74 8.61
CA ALA A 212 -21.34 -11.49 10.02
C ALA A 212 -20.07 -10.65 10.23
N ILE A 213 -19.22 -10.49 9.20
CA ILE A 213 -18.07 -9.60 9.24
C ILE A 213 -18.45 -8.10 9.26
N PHE A 214 -19.66 -7.76 8.79
CA PHE A 214 -20.11 -6.37 8.68
C PHE A 214 -21.06 -5.95 9.81
N THR A 215 -21.39 -6.88 10.71
CA THR A 215 -22.23 -6.66 11.91
C THR A 215 -21.41 -6.74 13.17
#